data_3181f3203724c0d0f8d0dd5702987868
#
_entry.id   3181f3203724c0d0f8d0dd5702987868
#
_cell.length_a   1.000
_cell.length_b   1.000
_cell.length_c   1.000
_cell.angle_alpha   90.00
_cell.angle_beta   90.00
_cell.angle_gamma   90.00
#
_symmetry.space_group_name_H-M   'P 1'
#
loop_
_entity.id
_entity.type
_entity.pdbx_description
1 polymer ?
#
loop_
_entity_poly.entity_id
_entity_poly.type
_entity_poly.pdbx_seq_one_letter_code
_entity_poly.pdbx_strand_id
1 'polypeptide(L)'
;MAFKFTDSNVKEVIASGKPVVIDFWATWCGPCMRLAPVIDELAEEYADRVVIGKYNIEEESELSTDYRIMSIPTILFFKNGEQVRDLRMTGATKDELKARIEKLIAL
;
A
#
# COMPACT_ATOMS: atom_id res chain seq x y z
N MET A 1 2.14 -13.57 2.13
CA MET A 1 1.77 -12.88 0.87
C MET A 1 1.08 -11.56 1.17
N ALA A 2 1.24 -10.60 0.28
CA ALA A 2 0.54 -9.32 0.40
C ALA A 2 -0.97 -9.50 0.23
N PHE A 3 -1.74 -8.70 0.96
CA PHE A 3 -3.19 -8.68 0.82
C PHE A 3 -3.57 -8.17 -0.57
N LYS A 4 -4.59 -8.75 -1.19
CA LYS A 4 -5.07 -8.26 -2.49
C LYS A 4 -6.19 -7.26 -2.26
N PHE A 5 -5.89 -5.97 -2.46
CA PHE A 5 -6.90 -4.93 -2.39
C PHE A 5 -7.70 -4.85 -3.68
N THR A 6 -9.00 -4.69 -3.54
CA THR A 6 -9.93 -4.46 -4.65
C THR A 6 -10.82 -3.29 -4.27
N ASP A 7 -11.52 -2.71 -5.24
CA ASP A 7 -12.47 -1.64 -4.94
C ASP A 7 -13.59 -2.13 -4.01
N SER A 8 -13.90 -3.44 -4.04
CA SER A 8 -14.95 -3.99 -3.19
C SER A 8 -14.53 -4.22 -1.74
N ASN A 9 -13.23 -4.33 -1.44
CA ASN A 9 -12.77 -4.62 -0.07
C ASN A 9 -12.00 -3.49 0.60
N VAL A 10 -11.43 -2.56 -0.17
CA VAL A 10 -10.47 -1.60 0.35
C VAL A 10 -11.08 -0.61 1.35
N LYS A 11 -12.30 -0.16 1.11
CA LYS A 11 -12.95 0.82 1.99
C LYS A 11 -13.20 0.22 3.38
N GLU A 12 -13.60 -1.04 3.43
CA GLU A 12 -13.83 -1.74 4.69
C GLU A 12 -12.53 -1.91 5.48
N VAL A 13 -11.45 -2.27 4.81
CA VAL A 13 -10.15 -2.43 5.46
C VAL A 13 -9.66 -1.10 6.02
N ILE A 14 -9.74 -0.02 5.25
CA ILE A 14 -9.37 1.32 5.71
C ILE A 14 -10.24 1.74 6.90
N ALA A 15 -11.54 1.51 6.81
CA ALA A 15 -12.50 1.89 7.85
C ALA A 15 -12.30 1.10 9.15
N SER A 16 -11.60 -0.03 9.11
CA SER A 16 -11.30 -0.81 10.32
C SER A 16 -10.46 -0.03 11.33
N GLY A 17 -9.77 1.02 10.88
CA GLY A 17 -8.91 1.84 11.73
C GLY A 17 -7.50 1.30 11.90
N LYS A 18 -7.23 0.08 11.44
CA LYS A 18 -5.90 -0.51 11.48
C LYS A 18 -4.93 0.26 10.59
N PRO A 19 -3.63 0.20 10.87
CA PRO A 19 -2.63 0.68 9.92
C PRO A 19 -2.72 -0.11 8.62
N VAL A 20 -2.77 0.59 7.49
CA VAL A 20 -2.92 -0.01 6.16
C VAL A 20 -1.91 0.60 5.20
N VAL A 21 -1.27 -0.25 4.41
CA VAL A 21 -0.30 0.16 3.39
C VAL A 21 -0.75 -0.43 2.05
N ILE A 22 -0.89 0.41 1.05
CA ILE A 22 -1.39 0.00 -0.27
C ILE A 22 -0.37 0.34 -1.34
N ASP A 23 0.13 -0.68 -2.03
CA ASP A 23 1.03 -0.55 -3.18
C ASP A 23 0.22 -0.60 -4.48
N PHE A 24 0.16 0.52 -5.18
CA PHE A 24 -0.51 0.63 -6.48
C PHE A 24 0.48 0.20 -7.57
N TRP A 25 0.11 -0.82 -8.36
CA TRP A 25 1.02 -1.45 -9.31
C TRP A 25 0.32 -1.91 -10.59
N ALA A 26 1.10 -2.27 -11.60
CA ALA A 26 0.61 -2.88 -12.82
C ALA A 26 1.62 -3.92 -13.32
N THR A 27 1.15 -4.89 -14.09
CA THR A 27 1.99 -5.99 -14.57
C THR A 27 3.09 -5.54 -15.54
N TRP A 28 2.84 -4.42 -16.26
CA TRP A 28 3.78 -3.87 -17.24
C TRP A 28 4.82 -2.93 -16.61
N CYS A 29 4.75 -2.69 -15.33
CA CYS A 29 5.60 -1.76 -14.62
C CYS A 29 6.82 -2.49 -14.04
N GLY A 30 7.99 -2.30 -14.63
CA GLY A 30 9.22 -2.93 -14.17
C GLY A 30 9.57 -2.64 -12.71
N PRO A 31 9.59 -1.36 -12.30
CA PRO A 31 9.85 -1.03 -10.89
C PRO A 31 8.84 -1.64 -9.92
N CYS A 32 7.57 -1.74 -10.32
CA CYS A 32 6.54 -2.39 -9.51
C CYS A 32 6.85 -3.87 -9.31
N MET A 33 7.27 -4.55 -10.37
CA MET A 33 7.58 -5.97 -10.32
C MET A 33 8.82 -6.25 -9.46
N ARG A 34 9.79 -5.35 -9.48
CA ARG A 34 10.97 -5.47 -8.60
C ARG A 34 10.61 -5.24 -7.14
N LEU A 35 9.62 -4.41 -6.88
CA LEU A 35 9.16 -4.12 -5.51
C LEU A 35 8.27 -5.24 -4.95
N ALA A 36 7.62 -6.02 -5.80
CA ALA A 36 6.66 -7.05 -5.37
C ALA A 36 7.19 -8.01 -4.30
N PRO A 37 8.40 -8.58 -4.42
CA PRO A 37 8.93 -9.45 -3.37
C PRO A 37 9.12 -8.74 -2.03
N VAL A 38 9.48 -7.45 -2.06
CA VAL A 38 9.66 -6.63 -0.85
C VAL A 38 8.31 -6.44 -0.17
N ILE A 39 7.27 -6.13 -0.94
CA ILE A 39 5.91 -5.97 -0.40
C ILE A 39 5.44 -7.26 0.26
N ASP A 40 5.62 -8.41 -0.40
CA ASP A 40 5.25 -9.70 0.17
C ASP A 40 6.00 -10.00 1.47
N GLU A 41 7.30 -9.73 1.49
CA GLU A 41 8.13 -9.93 2.67
C GLU A 41 7.69 -9.07 3.85
N LEU A 42 7.43 -7.78 3.60
CA LEU A 42 6.98 -6.86 4.64
C LEU A 42 5.56 -7.19 5.12
N ALA A 43 4.70 -7.66 4.21
CA ALA A 43 3.36 -8.09 4.58
C ALA A 43 3.39 -9.23 5.60
N GLU A 44 4.33 -10.16 5.46
CA GLU A 44 4.51 -11.25 6.43
C GLU A 44 5.14 -10.76 7.73
N GLU A 45 6.17 -9.92 7.63
CA GLU A 45 6.87 -9.40 8.80
C GLU A 45 5.94 -8.61 9.72
N TYR A 46 5.00 -7.85 9.16
CA TYR A 46 4.10 -6.98 9.91
C TYR A 46 2.67 -7.50 10.00
N ALA A 47 2.42 -8.76 9.67
CA ALA A 47 1.08 -9.32 9.51
C ALA A 47 0.14 -9.10 10.70
N ASP A 48 0.68 -9.08 11.91
CA ASP A 48 -0.11 -8.92 13.15
C ASP A 48 -0.37 -7.45 13.51
N ARG A 49 0.26 -6.50 12.80
CA ARG A 49 0.22 -5.08 13.15
C ARG A 49 -0.27 -4.17 12.04
N VAL A 50 -0.03 -4.52 10.78
CA VAL A 50 -0.32 -3.69 9.62
C VAL A 50 -0.89 -4.54 8.51
N VAL A 51 -1.94 -4.05 7.85
CA VAL A 51 -2.44 -4.71 6.63
C VAL A 51 -1.66 -4.13 5.46
N ILE A 52 -0.77 -4.92 4.89
CA ILE A 52 0.05 -4.52 3.74
C ILE A 52 -0.41 -5.29 2.51
N GLY A 53 -0.75 -4.59 1.46
CA GLY A 53 -1.24 -5.22 0.26
C GLY A 53 -0.99 -4.44 -1.00
N LYS A 54 -1.49 -5.01 -2.11
CA LYS A 54 -1.30 -4.48 -3.45
C LYS A 54 -2.64 -4.24 -4.12
N TYR A 55 -2.70 -3.16 -4.89
CA TYR A 55 -3.88 -2.78 -5.67
C TYR A 55 -3.46 -2.68 -7.14
N ASN A 56 -4.00 -3.56 -7.98
CA ASN A 56 -3.66 -3.62 -9.40
C ASN A 56 -4.52 -2.62 -10.19
N ILE A 57 -3.89 -1.57 -10.71
CA ILE A 57 -4.61 -0.50 -11.43
C ILE A 57 -5.17 -0.93 -12.78
N GLU A 58 -4.78 -2.11 -13.27
CA GLU A 58 -5.33 -2.67 -14.51
C GLU A 58 -6.67 -3.38 -14.27
N GLU A 59 -6.86 -3.93 -13.08
CA GLU A 59 -8.08 -4.65 -12.70
C GLU A 59 -9.08 -3.77 -11.98
N GLU A 60 -8.60 -2.75 -11.28
CA GLU A 60 -9.38 -1.87 -10.41
C GLU A 60 -9.11 -0.42 -10.78
N SER A 61 -10.08 0.46 -10.62
CA SER A 61 -9.92 1.86 -11.04
C SER A 61 -10.48 2.90 -10.07
N GLU A 62 -11.35 2.50 -9.15
CA GLU A 62 -12.07 3.45 -8.30
C GLU A 62 -11.13 4.13 -7.30
N LEU A 63 -10.36 3.32 -6.56
CA LEU A 63 -9.45 3.85 -5.55
C LEU A 63 -8.32 4.66 -6.18
N SER A 64 -7.74 4.17 -7.27
CA SER A 64 -6.66 4.87 -7.95
C SER A 64 -7.10 6.22 -8.49
N THR A 65 -8.35 6.34 -8.93
CA THR A 65 -8.94 7.61 -9.36
C THR A 65 -9.17 8.53 -8.17
N ASP A 66 -9.76 8.02 -7.11
CA ASP A 66 -10.07 8.81 -5.90
C ASP A 66 -8.83 9.45 -5.30
N TYR A 67 -7.71 8.73 -5.27
CA TYR A 67 -6.46 9.22 -4.69
C TYR A 67 -5.49 9.77 -5.72
N ARG A 68 -5.94 9.96 -6.96
CA ARG A 68 -5.16 10.56 -8.04
C ARG A 68 -3.78 9.93 -8.22
N ILE A 69 -3.79 8.62 -8.39
CA ILE A 69 -2.54 7.89 -8.64
C ILE A 69 -2.09 8.16 -10.07
N MET A 70 -1.04 8.96 -10.23
CA MET A 70 -0.54 9.42 -11.53
C MET A 70 0.67 8.64 -12.01
N SER A 71 1.36 7.98 -11.10
CA SER A 71 2.55 7.18 -11.42
C SER A 71 2.58 5.94 -10.55
N ILE A 72 3.30 4.92 -10.98
CA ILE A 72 3.43 3.67 -10.24
C ILE A 72 4.89 3.23 -10.22
N PRO A 73 5.34 2.57 -9.14
CA PRO A 73 4.58 2.26 -7.94
C PRO A 73 4.34 3.51 -7.07
N THR A 74 3.16 3.64 -6.55
CA THR A 74 2.84 4.63 -5.52
C THR A 74 2.32 3.89 -4.30
N ILE A 75 2.76 4.29 -3.12
CA ILE A 75 2.37 3.64 -1.88
C ILE A 75 1.68 4.64 -0.99
N LEU A 76 0.46 4.29 -0.57
CA LEU A 76 -0.34 5.09 0.34
C LEU A 76 -0.40 4.42 1.71
N PHE A 77 -0.52 5.24 2.74
CA PHE A 77 -0.56 4.81 4.13
C PHE A 77 -1.82 5.35 4.80
N PHE A 78 -2.49 4.49 5.59
CA PHE A 78 -3.72 4.85 6.29
C PHE A 78 -3.65 4.40 7.73
N LYS A 79 -4.27 5.16 8.62
CA LYS A 79 -4.45 4.78 10.02
C LYS A 79 -5.67 5.51 10.59
N ASN A 80 -6.42 4.83 11.46
CA ASN A 80 -7.63 5.38 12.06
C ASN A 80 -8.67 5.81 11.03
N GLY A 81 -8.71 5.14 9.89
CA GLY A 81 -9.67 5.42 8.81
C GLY A 81 -9.26 6.54 7.88
N GLU A 82 -8.09 7.12 8.04
CA GLU A 82 -7.65 8.28 7.26
C GLU A 82 -6.28 8.08 6.62
N GLN A 83 -6.08 8.71 5.47
CA GLN A 83 -4.78 8.70 4.81
C GLN A 83 -3.76 9.51 5.61
N VAL A 84 -2.57 8.96 5.78
CA VAL A 84 -1.42 9.66 6.35
C VAL A 84 -0.59 10.19 5.17
N ARG A 85 -0.92 11.39 4.72
CA ARG A 85 -0.37 11.97 3.50
C ARG A 85 1.14 12.16 3.52
N ASP A 86 1.69 12.50 4.67
CA ASP A 86 3.13 12.72 4.82
C ASP A 86 3.96 11.48 4.54
N LEU A 87 3.36 10.30 4.60
CA LEU A 87 4.06 9.05 4.35
C LEU A 87 3.98 8.58 2.90
N ARG A 88 3.12 9.21 2.08
CA ARG A 88 2.96 8.83 0.67
C ARG A 88 4.31 8.83 -0.04
N MET A 89 4.55 7.80 -0.86
CA MET A 89 5.79 7.71 -1.60
C MET A 89 5.57 7.15 -3.01
N THR A 90 6.42 7.59 -3.94
CA THR A 90 6.44 7.11 -5.33
C THR A 90 7.76 6.38 -5.55
N GLY A 91 7.70 5.07 -5.72
CA GLY A 91 8.90 4.24 -5.69
C GLY A 91 9.36 4.05 -4.25
N ALA A 92 10.14 3.01 -4.02
CA ALA A 92 10.62 2.71 -2.67
C ALA A 92 11.74 1.70 -2.70
N THR A 93 12.68 1.85 -1.76
CA THR A 93 13.56 0.76 -1.37
C THR A 93 12.93 0.08 -0.14
N LYS A 94 13.39 -1.12 0.16
CA LYS A 94 12.92 -1.85 1.34
C LYS A 94 13.12 -1.03 2.62
N ASP A 95 14.29 -0.43 2.77
CA ASP A 95 14.63 0.33 3.99
C ASP A 95 13.75 1.57 4.15
N GLU A 96 13.50 2.31 3.07
CA GLU A 96 12.62 3.47 3.10
C GLU A 96 11.19 3.07 3.44
N LEU A 97 10.70 2.00 2.84
CA LEU A 97 9.36 1.52 3.06
C LEU A 97 9.19 1.04 4.49
N LYS A 98 10.16 0.28 5.00
CA LYS A 98 10.14 -0.20 6.38
C LYS A 98 10.14 0.97 7.38
N ALA A 99 10.97 1.99 7.13
CA ALA A 99 11.01 3.18 7.99
C ALA A 99 9.64 3.89 8.05
N ARG A 100 8.93 3.98 6.94
CA ARG A 100 7.60 4.59 6.91
C ARG A 100 6.54 3.74 7.58
N ILE A 101 6.63 2.42 7.45
CA ILE A 101 5.74 1.51 8.16
C ILE A 101 5.91 1.67 9.67
N GLU A 102 7.16 1.78 10.15
CA GLU A 102 7.42 1.99 11.58
C GLU A 102 6.86 3.33 12.06
N LYS A 103 6.98 4.39 11.25
CA LYS A 103 6.36 5.68 11.58
C LYS A 103 4.84 5.58 11.64
N LEU A 104 4.24 4.84 10.72
CA LEU A 104 2.79 4.64 10.69
C LEU A 104 2.32 3.95 11.98
N ILE A 105 3.01 2.91 12.40
CA ILE A 105 2.67 2.18 13.62
C ILE A 105 2.76 3.08 14.84
N ALA A 106 3.76 3.96 14.87
CA ALA A 106 4.03 4.84 16.00
C ALA A 106 3.06 6.02 16.15
N LEU A 107 2.23 6.27 15.17
CA LEU A 107 1.27 7.38 15.24
C LEU A 107 0.16 7.17 16.26
#